data_f62e6404a7d2f71d5a329b690134f74c
#
_entry.id   f62e6404a7d2f71d5a329b690134f74c
#
_cell.length_a   1.000
_cell.length_b   1.000
_cell.length_c   1.000
_cell.angle_alpha   90.00
_cell.angle_beta   90.00
_cell.angle_gamma   90.00
#
_symmetry.space_group_name_H-M   'P 1'
#
loop_
_entity.id
_entity.type
_entity.pdbx_description
1 polymer ?
#
loop_
_entity_poly.entity_id
_entity_poly.type
_entity_poly.pdbx_seq_one_letter_code
_entity_poly.pdbx_strand_id
1 'polypeptide(L)'
;MTDFDFTGNAPSIPLKNTPKYVGTTGNGQLDQTILQLCESIPSVDHENALAEMMITAVKLARGGATPGDFKMLNRALKEMRHANEIFDMYNHRRKVAIFGSARTPQDHPEYQTAKEFARRMVEHGFMTITGAGPGIMAAGNEGAGTDESFGLNITLPFEASANEFILGDDKLIDFNYFFTRKLSFVKEAHAAVACPGGVGTMDEIFEAITLIQTGKATIYPLVLLNAPGSTYWEKWEVFLKESLLENGYISETDFALWKVTDSVEDAMEEILTFYKNFHSYRYVGDTLIIRLQHAPHHDELEQINAEFSDLVKEGSMEVSEPLPGEREYLNLPRVTFKHKRRDYGRLRMLIDALNQVKGA
;
A
#
# COMPACT_ATOMS: atom_id res chain seq x y z
N MET A 1 21.50 -12.60 -7.37
CA MET A 1 20.81 -11.57 -6.59
C MET A 1 20.49 -10.47 -7.59
N THR A 2 19.29 -10.45 -8.08
CA THR A 2 18.83 -9.43 -9.02
C THR A 2 18.29 -8.28 -8.19
N ASP A 3 18.86 -7.09 -8.34
CA ASP A 3 18.39 -5.86 -7.73
C ASP A 3 16.95 -5.59 -8.21
N PHE A 4 15.99 -5.80 -7.31
CA PHE A 4 14.58 -5.48 -7.56
C PHE A 4 14.32 -4.06 -7.05
N ASP A 5 14.18 -3.13 -7.96
CA ASP A 5 13.66 -1.80 -7.67
C ASP A 5 12.13 -1.86 -7.61
N PHE A 6 11.57 -1.62 -6.42
CA PHE A 6 10.13 -1.72 -6.13
C PHE A 6 9.42 -0.36 -6.08
N THR A 7 9.95 0.68 -6.72
CA THR A 7 9.26 1.97 -6.81
C THR A 7 7.96 1.87 -7.63
N GLY A 8 7.03 1.08 -7.14
CA GLY A 8 5.67 1.01 -7.64
C GLY A 8 4.93 2.28 -7.25
N ASN A 9 4.91 3.28 -8.12
CA ASN A 9 4.03 4.42 -7.95
C ASN A 9 2.60 3.94 -7.78
N ALA A 10 1.93 4.36 -6.70
CA ALA A 10 0.49 4.17 -6.53
C ALA A 10 -0.22 4.55 -7.83
N PRO A 11 -1.24 3.79 -8.28
CA PRO A 11 -1.87 4.04 -9.56
C PRO A 11 -2.36 5.48 -9.62
N SER A 12 -1.76 6.29 -10.51
CA SER A 12 -2.27 7.63 -10.79
C SER A 12 -3.62 7.49 -11.47
N ILE A 13 -4.69 7.43 -10.69
CA ILE A 13 -6.04 7.49 -11.22
C ILE A 13 -6.22 8.90 -11.76
N PRO A 14 -6.49 9.11 -13.05
CA PRO A 14 -6.88 10.42 -13.53
C PRO A 14 -8.19 10.75 -12.85
N LEU A 15 -8.17 11.63 -11.87
CA LEU A 15 -9.36 12.14 -11.24
C LEU A 15 -10.11 12.94 -12.30
N LYS A 16 -11.17 12.38 -12.88
CA LYS A 16 -12.00 13.00 -13.92
C LYS A 16 -12.58 14.36 -13.53
N ASN A 17 -12.53 14.71 -12.26
CA ASN A 17 -13.06 15.94 -11.67
C ASN A 17 -12.11 16.61 -10.67
N THR A 18 -10.81 16.36 -10.72
CA THR A 18 -9.91 17.32 -10.08
C THR A 18 -10.15 18.65 -10.79
N PRO A 19 -10.42 19.75 -10.07
CA PRO A 19 -10.34 21.06 -10.68
C PRO A 19 -9.01 21.07 -11.44
N LYS A 20 -9.04 21.39 -12.74
CA LYS A 20 -7.81 21.62 -13.47
C LYS A 20 -7.15 22.79 -12.74
N TYR A 21 -6.26 22.48 -11.82
CA TYR A 21 -5.34 23.45 -11.25
C TYR A 21 -4.36 23.82 -12.34
N VAL A 22 -4.87 24.53 -13.31
CA VAL A 22 -4.02 25.18 -14.28
C VAL A 22 -3.28 26.24 -13.52
N GLY A 23 -2.01 26.04 -13.43
CA GLY A 23 -1.01 26.75 -12.72
C GLY A 23 -1.03 28.25 -12.90
N THR A 24 -1.88 28.95 -12.16
CA THR A 24 -1.74 30.39 -12.01
C THR A 24 -2.17 30.84 -10.63
N THR A 25 -1.36 31.69 -10.02
CA THR A 25 -1.69 32.41 -8.78
C THR A 25 -2.67 33.55 -9.05
N GLY A 26 -3.00 33.86 -10.32
CA GLY A 26 -3.70 35.08 -10.73
C GLY A 26 -2.81 36.31 -10.81
N ASN A 27 -1.48 36.15 -10.70
CA ASN A 27 -0.49 37.20 -10.89
C ASN A 27 0.65 36.67 -11.76
N GLY A 28 0.68 37.13 -13.03
CA GLY A 28 1.60 36.62 -14.04
C GLY A 28 3.09 36.79 -13.66
N GLN A 29 3.46 37.84 -12.93
CA GLN A 29 4.83 38.04 -12.49
C GLN A 29 5.23 37.02 -11.41
N LEU A 30 4.33 36.70 -10.50
CA LEU A 30 4.55 35.69 -9.47
C LEU A 30 4.61 34.28 -10.08
N ASP A 31 3.72 34.00 -11.05
CA ASP A 31 3.74 32.73 -11.77
C ASP A 31 5.06 32.51 -12.50
N GLN A 32 5.58 33.54 -13.16
CA GLN A 32 6.87 33.53 -13.83
C GLN A 32 8.03 33.29 -12.86
N THR A 33 7.99 33.93 -11.69
CA THR A 33 9.01 33.72 -10.63
C THR A 33 9.00 32.28 -10.12
N ILE A 34 7.83 31.69 -9.91
CA ILE A 34 7.69 30.30 -9.49
C ILE A 34 8.27 29.35 -10.55
N LEU A 35 7.94 29.55 -11.82
CA LEU A 35 8.47 28.71 -12.91
C LEU A 35 10.00 28.81 -13.00
N GLN A 36 10.56 30.02 -12.95
CA GLN A 36 12.02 30.22 -12.96
C GLN A 36 12.71 29.54 -11.78
N LEU A 37 12.09 29.57 -10.60
CA LEU A 37 12.61 28.85 -9.44
C LEU A 37 12.62 27.34 -9.66
N CYS A 38 11.53 26.77 -10.20
CA CYS A 38 11.46 25.35 -10.51
C CYS A 38 12.49 24.93 -11.57
N GLU A 39 12.66 25.72 -12.62
CA GLU A 39 13.67 25.50 -13.66
C GLU A 39 15.12 25.53 -13.13
N SER A 40 15.37 26.28 -12.06
CA SER A 40 16.68 26.38 -11.44
C SER A 40 17.08 25.16 -10.59
N ILE A 41 16.13 24.26 -10.29
CA ILE A 41 16.37 23.05 -9.50
C ILE A 41 16.71 21.90 -10.44
N PRO A 42 17.97 21.41 -10.48
CA PRO A 42 18.34 20.33 -11.38
C PRO A 42 17.62 19.03 -11.01
N SER A 43 17.25 18.28 -12.03
CA SER A 43 16.75 16.89 -11.97
C SER A 43 15.35 16.68 -11.38
N VAL A 44 14.38 17.48 -11.70
CA VAL A 44 13.02 17.16 -11.32
C VAL A 44 12.20 16.75 -12.55
N ASP A 45 12.00 15.46 -12.73
CA ASP A 45 11.02 14.92 -13.70
C ASP A 45 9.57 15.41 -13.41
N HIS A 46 9.42 16.23 -12.37
CA HIS A 46 8.16 16.71 -11.80
C HIS A 46 8.09 18.24 -11.67
N GLU A 47 8.76 18.98 -12.56
CA GLU A 47 8.75 20.46 -12.54
C GLU A 47 7.35 21.06 -12.43
N ASN A 48 6.39 20.49 -13.16
CA ASN A 48 5.00 20.91 -13.12
C ASN A 48 4.35 20.68 -11.75
N ALA A 49 4.61 19.54 -11.11
CA ALA A 49 4.03 19.23 -9.80
C ALA A 49 4.61 20.14 -8.71
N LEU A 50 5.90 20.45 -8.76
CA LEU A 50 6.53 21.40 -7.83
C LEU A 50 5.94 22.82 -8.01
N ALA A 51 5.78 23.29 -9.25
CA ALA A 51 5.14 24.56 -9.54
C ALA A 51 3.69 24.60 -9.03
N GLU A 52 2.91 23.54 -9.24
CA GLU A 52 1.55 23.41 -8.72
C GLU A 52 1.47 23.45 -7.20
N MET A 53 2.39 22.81 -6.50
CA MET A 53 2.49 22.86 -5.04
C MET A 53 2.76 24.30 -4.55
N MET A 54 3.67 25.03 -5.17
CA MET A 54 3.98 26.41 -4.83
C MET A 54 2.81 27.35 -5.10
N ILE A 55 2.16 27.19 -6.25
CA ILE A 55 0.95 27.94 -6.63
C ILE A 55 -0.18 27.67 -5.64
N THR A 56 -0.35 26.40 -5.23
CA THR A 56 -1.37 26.03 -4.25
C THR A 56 -1.11 26.67 -2.90
N ALA A 57 0.13 26.72 -2.44
CA ALA A 57 0.51 27.42 -1.19
C ALA A 57 0.20 28.93 -1.26
N VAL A 58 0.47 29.58 -2.40
CA VAL A 58 0.12 30.99 -2.62
C VAL A 58 -1.40 31.19 -2.64
N LYS A 59 -2.15 30.32 -3.31
CA LYS A 59 -3.63 30.37 -3.34
C LYS A 59 -4.22 30.18 -1.95
N LEU A 60 -3.67 29.28 -1.14
CA LEU A 60 -4.07 29.08 0.24
C LEU A 60 -3.93 30.39 1.04
N ALA A 61 -2.78 31.10 0.89
CA ALA A 61 -2.54 32.37 1.54
C ALA A 61 -3.53 33.46 1.13
N ARG A 62 -3.91 33.52 -0.15
CA ARG A 62 -4.86 34.51 -0.69
C ARG A 62 -6.32 34.14 -0.41
N GLY A 63 -6.62 32.85 -0.22
CA GLY A 63 -7.97 32.33 -0.02
C GLY A 63 -8.54 32.52 1.38
N GLY A 64 -7.81 33.17 2.28
CA GLY A 64 -8.26 33.42 3.66
C GLY A 64 -8.11 32.22 4.60
N ALA A 65 -7.22 31.28 4.27
CA ALA A 65 -6.88 30.18 5.17
C ALA A 65 -6.36 30.71 6.51
N THR A 66 -6.79 30.07 7.59
CA THR A 66 -6.39 30.43 8.95
C THR A 66 -4.94 30.03 9.24
N PRO A 67 -4.28 30.66 10.25
CA PRO A 67 -2.97 30.18 10.71
C PRO A 67 -2.97 28.70 11.12
N GLY A 68 -4.11 28.18 11.59
CA GLY A 68 -4.30 26.77 11.91
C GLY A 68 -4.21 25.87 10.66
N ASP A 69 -4.86 26.25 9.57
CA ASP A 69 -4.82 25.52 8.30
C ASP A 69 -3.38 25.46 7.74
N PHE A 70 -2.68 26.58 7.76
CA PHE A 70 -1.27 26.63 7.35
C PHE A 70 -0.39 25.72 8.21
N LYS A 71 -0.57 25.77 9.54
CA LYS A 71 0.21 24.94 10.46
C LYS A 71 -0.04 23.46 10.20
N MET A 72 -1.29 23.06 9.99
CA MET A 72 -1.68 21.68 9.72
C MET A 72 -1.07 21.19 8.40
N LEU A 73 -1.30 21.90 7.29
CA LEU A 73 -0.83 21.49 5.97
C LEU A 73 0.70 21.49 5.88
N ASN A 74 1.36 22.49 6.45
CA ASN A 74 2.81 22.53 6.48
C ASN A 74 3.42 21.39 7.32
N ARG A 75 2.78 21.02 8.43
CA ARG A 75 3.23 19.89 9.24
C ARG A 75 3.03 18.59 8.49
N ALA A 76 1.86 18.37 7.87
CA ALA A 76 1.58 17.19 7.07
C ALA A 76 2.60 17.01 5.92
N LEU A 77 2.91 18.10 5.19
CA LEU A 77 3.93 18.08 4.13
C LEU A 77 5.31 17.69 4.67
N LYS A 78 5.72 18.24 5.83
CA LYS A 78 7.00 17.92 6.46
C LYS A 78 7.07 16.45 6.90
N GLU A 79 6.00 15.92 7.48
CA GLU A 79 5.91 14.52 7.89
C GLU A 79 6.04 13.59 6.69
N MET A 80 5.28 13.84 5.62
CA MET A 80 5.35 13.05 4.40
C MET A 80 6.73 13.14 3.72
N ARG A 81 7.35 14.33 3.66
CA ARG A 81 8.68 14.49 3.11
C ARG A 81 9.71 13.67 3.90
N HIS A 82 9.70 13.77 5.22
CA HIS A 82 10.62 13.05 6.10
C HIS A 82 10.44 11.53 5.98
N ALA A 83 9.19 11.06 6.00
CA ALA A 83 8.90 9.64 5.80
C ALA A 83 9.43 9.14 4.43
N ASN A 84 9.17 9.89 3.35
CA ASN A 84 9.67 9.53 2.02
C ASN A 84 11.20 9.44 1.98
N GLU A 85 11.93 10.41 2.57
CA GLU A 85 13.40 10.41 2.61
C GLU A 85 13.97 9.16 3.29
N ILE A 86 13.32 8.68 4.35
CA ILE A 86 13.75 7.47 5.05
C ILE A 86 13.39 6.21 4.23
N PHE A 87 12.16 6.12 3.74
CA PHE A 87 11.71 4.94 2.97
C PHE A 87 12.45 4.78 1.63
N ASP A 88 12.85 5.88 0.98
CA ASP A 88 13.58 5.85 -0.30
C ASP A 88 14.92 5.10 -0.21
N MET A 89 15.57 5.12 0.95
CA MET A 89 16.80 4.33 1.17
C MET A 89 16.56 2.81 1.09
N TYR A 90 15.31 2.39 1.26
CA TYR A 90 14.87 0.99 1.29
C TYR A 90 13.81 0.65 0.25
N ASN A 91 13.69 1.45 -0.81
CA ASN A 91 12.68 1.25 -1.86
C ASN A 91 12.90 -0.06 -2.66
N HIS A 92 14.12 -0.59 -2.66
CA HIS A 92 14.49 -1.88 -3.24
C HIS A 92 14.04 -3.10 -2.42
N ARG A 93 13.47 -2.92 -1.22
CA ARG A 93 13.02 -3.96 -0.30
C ARG A 93 11.50 -3.94 -0.14
N ARG A 94 10.87 -5.11 -0.26
CA ARG A 94 9.45 -5.25 0.10
C ARG A 94 9.26 -5.11 1.60
N LYS A 95 8.10 -4.59 1.98
CA LYS A 95 7.77 -4.30 3.37
C LYS A 95 6.40 -4.89 3.71
N VAL A 96 6.26 -5.51 4.88
CA VAL A 96 4.99 -5.99 5.42
C VAL A 96 4.59 -5.16 6.63
N ALA A 97 3.40 -4.57 6.59
CA ALA A 97 2.81 -3.87 7.73
C ALA A 97 2.21 -4.88 8.72
N ILE A 98 2.50 -4.72 10.00
CA ILE A 98 1.98 -5.59 11.08
C ILE A 98 1.14 -4.76 12.04
N PHE A 99 -0.13 -5.11 12.14
CA PHE A 99 -1.12 -4.48 13.00
C PHE A 99 -1.61 -5.44 14.09
N GLY A 100 -2.09 -4.90 15.19
CA GLY A 100 -2.67 -5.69 16.28
C GLY A 100 -2.79 -4.91 17.57
N SER A 101 -3.21 -5.59 18.64
CA SER A 101 -3.44 -4.95 19.93
C SER A 101 -2.14 -4.47 20.59
N ALA A 102 -2.14 -3.20 21.01
CA ALA A 102 -1.06 -2.65 21.85
C ALA A 102 -1.06 -3.22 23.29
N ARG A 103 -2.09 -3.98 23.67
CA ARG A 103 -2.29 -4.50 25.03
C ARG A 103 -1.90 -5.97 25.16
N THR A 104 -1.47 -6.63 24.11
CA THR A 104 -1.10 -8.04 24.10
C THR A 104 0.22 -8.22 24.86
N PRO A 105 0.24 -9.00 25.97
CA PRO A 105 1.48 -9.26 26.72
C PRO A 105 2.48 -10.09 25.89
N GLN A 106 3.76 -10.02 26.26
CA GLN A 106 4.82 -10.73 25.54
C GLN A 106 4.68 -12.26 25.61
N ASP A 107 4.16 -12.81 26.72
CA ASP A 107 3.93 -14.25 26.91
C ASP A 107 2.63 -14.75 26.24
N HIS A 108 1.84 -13.87 25.67
CA HIS A 108 0.58 -14.25 25.00
C HIS A 108 0.84 -14.93 23.65
N PRO A 109 0.11 -16.00 23.30
CA PRO A 109 0.28 -16.69 22.00
C PRO A 109 0.24 -15.76 20.78
N GLU A 110 -0.65 -14.78 20.74
CA GLU A 110 -0.73 -13.80 19.63
C GLU A 110 0.56 -12.97 19.47
N TYR A 111 1.22 -12.62 20.59
CA TYR A 111 2.50 -11.93 20.55
C TYR A 111 3.58 -12.82 19.92
N GLN A 112 3.68 -14.08 20.37
CA GLN A 112 4.67 -15.03 19.86
C GLN A 112 4.43 -15.35 18.38
N THR A 113 3.17 -15.47 17.96
CA THR A 113 2.79 -15.67 16.56
C THR A 113 3.22 -14.48 15.68
N ALA A 114 2.95 -13.25 16.12
CA ALA A 114 3.37 -12.04 15.40
C ALA A 114 4.89 -11.90 15.31
N LYS A 115 5.58 -12.19 16.40
CA LYS A 115 7.06 -12.19 16.46
C LYS A 115 7.67 -13.22 15.51
N GLU A 116 7.17 -14.45 15.54
CA GLU A 116 7.66 -15.52 14.66
C GLU A 116 7.37 -15.20 13.18
N PHE A 117 6.17 -14.67 12.87
CA PHE A 117 5.84 -14.23 11.52
C PHE A 117 6.82 -13.14 11.04
N ALA A 118 7.08 -12.12 11.84
CA ALA A 118 8.00 -11.04 11.49
C ALA A 118 9.42 -11.56 11.23
N ARG A 119 9.93 -12.40 12.12
CA ARG A 119 11.25 -13.04 11.99
C ARG A 119 11.39 -13.80 10.68
N ARG A 120 10.40 -14.61 10.35
CA ARG A 120 10.41 -15.42 9.13
C ARG A 120 10.24 -14.59 7.85
N MET A 121 9.45 -13.52 7.87
CA MET A 121 9.35 -12.63 6.72
C MET A 121 10.68 -11.94 6.41
N VAL A 122 11.47 -11.60 7.42
CA VAL A 122 12.83 -11.07 7.23
C VAL A 122 13.74 -12.10 6.56
N GLU A 123 13.64 -13.38 6.93
CA GLU A 123 14.39 -14.46 6.26
C GLU A 123 14.07 -14.58 4.75
N HIS A 124 12.87 -14.14 4.35
CA HIS A 124 12.43 -14.06 2.96
C HIS A 124 12.67 -12.68 2.31
N GLY A 125 13.47 -11.82 2.95
CA GLY A 125 13.93 -10.57 2.38
C GLY A 125 12.96 -9.39 2.54
N PHE A 126 11.86 -9.54 3.29
CA PHE A 126 10.98 -8.44 3.62
C PHE A 126 11.53 -7.66 4.82
N MET A 127 11.21 -6.37 4.87
CA MET A 127 11.28 -5.57 6.09
C MET A 127 9.89 -5.46 6.71
N THR A 128 9.80 -5.12 7.99
CA THR A 128 8.51 -4.93 8.67
C THR A 128 8.22 -3.46 8.92
N ILE A 129 6.96 -3.11 8.96
CA ILE A 129 6.49 -1.78 9.38
C ILE A 129 5.48 -1.99 10.50
N THR A 130 5.69 -1.34 11.64
CA THR A 130 4.73 -1.34 12.76
C THR A 130 4.37 0.07 13.18
N GLY A 131 3.37 0.18 14.06
CA GLY A 131 3.02 1.46 14.70
C GLY A 131 3.96 1.88 15.83
N ALA A 132 5.06 1.16 16.06
CA ALA A 132 6.08 1.42 17.09
C ALA A 132 5.61 1.34 18.55
N GLY A 133 4.32 1.06 18.82
CA GLY A 133 3.78 0.91 20.17
C GLY A 133 4.12 -0.44 20.83
N PRO A 134 3.59 -0.71 22.02
CA PRO A 134 3.73 -2.00 22.69
C PRO A 134 2.87 -3.10 22.05
N GLY A 135 2.84 -4.28 22.63
CA GLY A 135 2.03 -5.42 22.21
C GLY A 135 2.45 -5.98 20.86
N ILE A 136 1.51 -6.20 19.95
CA ILE A 136 1.76 -6.79 18.63
C ILE A 136 2.77 -5.96 17.81
N MET A 137 2.77 -4.63 17.95
CA MET A 137 3.74 -3.77 17.27
C MET A 137 5.16 -4.04 17.77
N ALA A 138 5.34 -4.18 19.08
CA ALA A 138 6.62 -4.59 19.67
C ALA A 138 7.02 -6.01 19.22
N ALA A 139 6.08 -6.95 19.14
CA ALA A 139 6.33 -8.30 18.63
C ALA A 139 6.87 -8.28 17.19
N GLY A 140 6.28 -7.43 16.32
CA GLY A 140 6.74 -7.24 14.95
C GLY A 140 8.17 -6.69 14.88
N ASN A 141 8.48 -5.64 15.66
CA ASN A 141 9.83 -5.07 15.71
C ASN A 141 10.84 -6.05 16.35
N GLU A 142 10.47 -6.75 17.42
CA GLU A 142 11.33 -7.76 18.08
C GLU A 142 11.66 -8.92 17.13
N GLY A 143 10.66 -9.45 16.44
CA GLY A 143 10.83 -10.56 15.52
C GLY A 143 11.69 -10.20 14.30
N ALA A 144 11.50 -9.01 13.74
CA ALA A 144 12.28 -8.53 12.61
C ALA A 144 13.71 -8.09 13.00
N GLY A 145 13.88 -7.60 14.22
CA GLY A 145 15.10 -6.90 14.64
C GLY A 145 15.12 -5.44 14.15
N THR A 146 15.92 -4.62 14.82
CA THR A 146 16.02 -3.18 14.57
C THR A 146 16.37 -2.87 13.11
N ASP A 147 17.36 -3.56 12.54
CA ASP A 147 17.87 -3.29 11.20
C ASP A 147 16.83 -3.53 10.10
N GLU A 148 15.90 -4.43 10.33
CA GLU A 148 14.91 -4.89 9.35
C GLU A 148 13.49 -4.39 9.64
N SER A 149 13.33 -3.40 10.55
CA SER A 149 12.02 -2.89 10.90
C SER A 149 11.93 -1.37 10.89
N PHE A 150 10.72 -0.89 10.56
CA PHE A 150 10.31 0.51 10.67
C PHE A 150 9.30 0.67 11.81
N GLY A 151 9.33 1.82 12.45
CA GLY A 151 8.34 2.25 13.41
C GLY A 151 7.64 3.53 12.93
N LEU A 152 6.36 3.48 12.63
CA LEU A 152 5.56 4.68 12.33
C LEU A 152 4.81 5.10 13.59
N ASN A 153 5.47 5.88 14.42
CA ASN A 153 4.94 6.31 15.71
C ASN A 153 3.91 7.44 15.55
N ILE A 154 2.93 7.51 16.44
CA ILE A 154 2.00 8.64 16.56
C ILE A 154 2.25 9.34 17.89
N THR A 155 2.55 10.63 17.84
CA THR A 155 2.76 11.43 19.05
C THR A 155 1.41 11.70 19.71
N LEU A 156 1.12 11.03 20.82
CA LEU A 156 -0.08 11.24 21.61
C LEU A 156 0.26 11.93 22.95
N PRO A 157 -0.63 12.79 23.47
CA PRO A 157 -0.34 13.61 24.67
C PRO A 157 -0.04 12.83 25.95
N PHE A 158 -0.44 11.53 25.99
CA PHE A 158 -0.40 10.69 27.18
C PHE A 158 0.15 9.27 26.96
N GLU A 159 0.72 8.97 25.78
CA GLU A 159 1.26 7.64 25.49
C GLU A 159 2.76 7.58 25.71
N ALA A 160 3.22 6.35 25.99
CA ALA A 160 4.64 6.02 26.17
C ALA A 160 5.43 6.25 24.87
N SER A 161 6.74 6.40 25.01
CA SER A 161 7.71 6.35 23.90
C SER A 161 7.53 5.08 23.07
N ALA A 162 8.09 5.07 21.86
CA ALA A 162 8.19 3.87 21.02
C ALA A 162 8.75 2.67 21.82
N ASN A 163 8.41 1.45 21.37
CA ASN A 163 8.91 0.23 22.02
C ASN A 163 10.45 0.13 21.93
N GLU A 164 11.03 -0.62 22.85
CA GLU A 164 12.49 -0.75 23.02
C GLU A 164 13.24 -1.29 21.79
N PHE A 165 12.55 -2.05 20.91
CA PHE A 165 13.16 -2.68 19.75
C PHE A 165 13.39 -1.76 18.56
N ILE A 166 12.75 -0.57 18.55
CA ILE A 166 12.91 0.43 17.49
C ILE A 166 13.30 1.81 18.02
N LEU A 167 13.27 1.99 19.35
CA LEU A 167 13.56 3.28 19.97
C LEU A 167 14.99 3.72 19.66
N GLY A 168 15.12 4.92 19.09
CA GLY A 168 16.41 5.55 18.76
C GLY A 168 17.00 5.13 17.41
N ASP A 169 16.32 4.30 16.64
CA ASP A 169 16.70 3.99 15.25
C ASP A 169 16.20 5.06 14.28
N ASP A 170 16.95 5.29 13.19
CA ASP A 170 16.59 6.27 12.15
C ASP A 170 15.30 5.90 11.39
N LYS A 171 14.89 4.63 11.42
CA LYS A 171 13.63 4.13 10.84
C LYS A 171 12.42 4.30 11.75
N LEU A 172 12.61 4.92 12.93
CA LEU A 172 11.51 5.38 13.79
C LEU A 172 11.05 6.76 13.33
N ILE A 173 9.88 6.84 12.74
CA ILE A 173 9.31 8.06 12.16
C ILE A 173 8.13 8.52 13.01
N ASP A 174 8.21 9.76 13.53
CA ASP A 174 7.17 10.35 14.36
C ASP A 174 6.17 11.16 13.52
N PHE A 175 4.89 10.86 13.70
CA PHE A 175 3.77 11.56 13.10
C PHE A 175 2.93 12.27 14.17
N ASN A 176 2.37 13.43 13.84
CA ASN A 176 1.40 14.13 14.68
C ASN A 176 -0.03 13.94 14.16
N TYR A 177 -0.19 13.52 12.91
CA TYR A 177 -1.50 13.30 12.31
C TYR A 177 -1.70 11.84 11.90
N PHE A 178 -2.85 11.29 12.26
CA PHE A 178 -3.22 9.94 11.86
C PHE A 178 -3.26 9.78 10.34
N PHE A 179 -3.77 10.77 9.60
CA PHE A 179 -3.91 10.65 8.14
C PHE A 179 -2.57 10.59 7.39
N THR A 180 -1.53 11.32 7.83
CA THR A 180 -0.19 11.22 7.23
C THR A 180 0.48 9.88 7.56
N ARG A 181 0.31 9.39 8.79
CA ARG A 181 0.78 8.08 9.21
C ARG A 181 0.10 6.96 8.43
N LYS A 182 -1.24 6.97 8.32
CA LYS A 182 -2.01 5.99 7.55
C LYS A 182 -1.62 5.98 6.08
N LEU A 183 -1.48 7.14 5.47
CA LEU A 183 -1.01 7.26 4.09
C LEU A 183 0.38 6.63 3.90
N SER A 184 1.29 6.79 4.87
CA SER A 184 2.61 6.17 4.83
C SER A 184 2.54 4.64 4.91
N PHE A 185 1.67 4.06 5.76
CA PHE A 185 1.43 2.61 5.78
C PHE A 185 0.94 2.11 4.43
N VAL A 186 -0.10 2.74 3.88
CA VAL A 186 -0.71 2.33 2.60
C VAL A 186 0.27 2.46 1.43
N LYS A 187 1.08 3.51 1.42
CA LYS A 187 2.04 3.77 0.34
C LYS A 187 3.21 2.78 0.35
N GLU A 188 3.72 2.43 1.54
CA GLU A 188 4.98 1.70 1.68
C GLU A 188 4.81 0.20 1.87
N ALA A 189 3.62 -0.26 2.28
CA ALA A 189 3.36 -1.67 2.48
C ALA A 189 3.15 -2.41 1.16
N HIS A 190 3.79 -3.57 1.06
CA HIS A 190 3.63 -4.56 0.00
C HIS A 190 2.79 -5.75 0.45
N ALA A 191 2.55 -5.86 1.75
CA ALA A 191 1.64 -6.79 2.38
C ALA A 191 1.18 -6.21 3.71
N ALA A 192 0.06 -6.65 4.23
CA ALA A 192 -0.36 -6.31 5.58
C ALA A 192 -0.79 -7.58 6.32
N VAL A 193 -0.41 -7.67 7.57
CA VAL A 193 -0.82 -8.73 8.48
C VAL A 193 -1.43 -8.10 9.72
N ALA A 194 -2.60 -8.57 10.11
CA ALA A 194 -3.27 -8.13 11.30
C ALA A 194 -3.49 -9.29 12.27
N CYS A 195 -2.92 -9.17 13.46
CA CYS A 195 -3.24 -9.99 14.60
C CYS A 195 -4.45 -9.40 15.35
N PRO A 196 -5.14 -10.20 16.20
CA PRO A 196 -6.25 -9.72 16.99
C PRO A 196 -5.99 -8.40 17.72
N GLY A 197 -6.97 -7.49 17.66
CA GLY A 197 -6.78 -6.16 18.25
C GLY A 197 -8.06 -5.40 18.51
N GLY A 198 -7.93 -4.14 18.93
CA GLY A 198 -9.04 -3.27 19.24
C GLY A 198 -9.52 -2.44 18.03
N VAL A 199 -10.22 -1.35 18.34
CA VAL A 199 -10.79 -0.42 17.33
C VAL A 199 -9.72 0.11 16.37
N GLY A 200 -8.51 0.44 16.85
CA GLY A 200 -7.43 0.93 16.00
C GLY A 200 -6.96 -0.11 14.98
N THR A 201 -6.91 -1.40 15.37
CA THR A 201 -6.59 -2.49 14.41
C THR A 201 -7.69 -2.64 13.37
N MET A 202 -8.96 -2.57 13.77
CA MET A 202 -10.10 -2.59 12.85
C MET A 202 -10.09 -1.40 11.89
N ASP A 203 -9.74 -0.22 12.36
CA ASP A 203 -9.63 1.00 11.57
C ASP A 203 -8.60 0.85 10.44
N GLU A 204 -7.42 0.26 10.71
CA GLU A 204 -6.41 0.01 9.68
C GLU A 204 -6.86 -1.06 8.67
N ILE A 205 -7.52 -2.14 9.15
CA ILE A 205 -8.00 -3.23 8.27
C ILE A 205 -9.12 -2.75 7.35
N PHE A 206 -10.13 -2.09 7.89
CA PHE A 206 -11.24 -1.57 7.07
C PHE A 206 -10.76 -0.51 6.08
N GLU A 207 -9.80 0.33 6.45
CA GLU A 207 -9.20 1.27 5.51
C GLU A 207 -8.46 0.55 4.38
N ALA A 208 -7.59 -0.43 4.71
CA ALA A 208 -6.86 -1.21 3.71
C ALA A 208 -7.82 -1.88 2.73
N ILE A 209 -8.85 -2.60 3.23
CA ILE A 209 -9.86 -3.24 2.39
C ILE A 209 -10.59 -2.22 1.52
N THR A 210 -11.05 -1.11 2.10
CA THR A 210 -11.78 -0.06 1.37
C THR A 210 -10.94 0.56 0.26
N LEU A 211 -9.68 0.85 0.52
CA LEU A 211 -8.77 1.44 -0.46
C LEU A 211 -8.49 0.48 -1.61
N ILE A 212 -8.29 -0.81 -1.33
CA ILE A 212 -8.10 -1.84 -2.36
C ILE A 212 -9.40 -2.04 -3.14
N GLN A 213 -10.52 -2.27 -2.46
CA GLN A 213 -11.86 -2.51 -3.06
C GLN A 213 -12.27 -1.37 -4.00
N THR A 214 -11.93 -0.14 -3.66
CA THR A 214 -12.26 1.05 -4.48
C THR A 214 -11.17 1.40 -5.49
N GLY A 215 -10.08 0.65 -5.56
CA GLY A 215 -8.96 0.89 -6.45
C GLY A 215 -8.19 2.20 -6.16
N LYS A 216 -8.20 2.63 -4.90
CA LYS A 216 -7.42 3.79 -4.42
C LYS A 216 -6.02 3.40 -3.95
N ALA A 217 -5.83 2.15 -3.54
CA ALA A 217 -4.53 1.55 -3.32
C ALA A 217 -4.30 0.39 -4.31
N THR A 218 -3.05 0.01 -4.49
CA THR A 218 -2.70 -1.22 -5.20
C THR A 218 -3.18 -2.43 -4.40
N ILE A 219 -3.54 -3.51 -5.11
CA ILE A 219 -3.83 -4.79 -4.47
C ILE A 219 -2.51 -5.35 -3.92
N TYR A 220 -2.52 -5.73 -2.66
CA TYR A 220 -1.47 -6.48 -1.98
C TYR A 220 -2.09 -7.51 -1.04
N PRO A 221 -1.37 -8.57 -0.64
CA PRO A 221 -1.88 -9.56 0.31
C PRO A 221 -2.23 -8.94 1.65
N LEU A 222 -3.45 -9.17 2.11
CA LEU A 222 -3.91 -8.84 3.46
C LEU A 222 -4.21 -10.13 4.21
N VAL A 223 -3.48 -10.40 5.27
CA VAL A 223 -3.65 -11.61 6.08
C VAL A 223 -4.15 -11.26 7.48
N LEU A 224 -5.20 -11.91 7.89
CA LEU A 224 -5.79 -11.82 9.23
C LEU A 224 -5.31 -13.04 10.01
N LEU A 225 -4.25 -12.85 10.80
CA LEU A 225 -3.51 -13.93 11.45
C LEU A 225 -3.93 -14.07 12.91
N ASN A 226 -4.51 -15.22 13.24
CA ASN A 226 -4.74 -15.65 14.63
C ASN A 226 -3.51 -16.38 15.20
N ALA A 227 -3.38 -16.45 16.51
CA ALA A 227 -2.58 -17.50 17.12
C ALA A 227 -3.30 -18.85 16.99
N PRO A 228 -2.57 -20.00 16.99
CA PRO A 228 -3.17 -21.32 16.88
C PRO A 228 -4.30 -21.54 17.89
N GLY A 229 -5.48 -21.93 17.38
CA GLY A 229 -6.68 -22.15 18.15
C GLY A 229 -7.49 -20.91 18.55
N SER A 230 -7.05 -19.71 18.19
CA SER A 230 -7.86 -18.48 18.30
C SER A 230 -8.88 -18.42 17.15
N THR A 231 -10.05 -17.87 17.43
CA THR A 231 -11.14 -17.73 16.42
C THR A 231 -11.59 -16.27 16.29
N TYR A 232 -10.67 -15.35 16.51
CA TYR A 232 -11.01 -13.93 16.51
C TYR A 232 -11.40 -13.46 15.09
N TRP A 233 -10.61 -13.78 14.07
CA TRP A 233 -10.86 -13.34 12.72
C TRP A 233 -11.99 -14.11 12.04
N GLU A 234 -12.23 -15.36 12.38
CA GLU A 234 -13.38 -16.13 11.89
C GLU A 234 -14.71 -15.47 12.36
N LYS A 235 -14.76 -15.00 13.61
CA LYS A 235 -15.95 -14.28 14.14
C LYS A 235 -16.15 -12.95 13.42
N TRP A 236 -15.07 -12.24 13.10
CA TRP A 236 -15.14 -11.03 12.29
C TRP A 236 -15.64 -11.33 10.88
N GLU A 237 -15.18 -12.41 10.26
CA GLU A 237 -15.63 -12.82 8.93
C GLU A 237 -17.11 -13.23 8.92
N VAL A 238 -17.60 -13.90 9.97
CA VAL A 238 -19.01 -14.17 10.17
C VAL A 238 -19.82 -12.87 10.23
N PHE A 239 -19.36 -11.87 10.98
CA PHE A 239 -19.99 -10.55 10.98
C PHE A 239 -20.06 -9.92 9.59
N LEU A 240 -19.00 -10.00 8.79
CA LEU A 240 -19.03 -9.48 7.42
C LEU A 240 -20.04 -10.22 6.53
N LYS A 241 -20.12 -11.55 6.66
CA LYS A 241 -21.07 -12.37 5.88
C LYS A 241 -22.51 -12.03 6.23
N GLU A 242 -22.86 -12.08 7.52
CA GLU A 242 -24.24 -11.87 7.99
C GLU A 242 -24.71 -10.41 7.90
N SER A 243 -23.80 -9.44 8.16
CA SER A 243 -24.19 -8.04 8.26
C SER A 243 -23.90 -7.21 7.02
N LEU A 244 -22.89 -7.56 6.22
CA LEU A 244 -22.51 -6.78 5.05
C LEU A 244 -22.86 -7.48 3.75
N LEU A 245 -22.49 -8.76 3.57
CA LEU A 245 -22.72 -9.48 2.33
C LEU A 245 -24.22 -9.75 2.13
N GLU A 246 -24.94 -10.30 3.12
CA GLU A 246 -26.38 -10.61 3.02
C GLU A 246 -27.22 -9.35 2.77
N ASN A 247 -26.76 -8.18 3.21
CA ASN A 247 -27.40 -6.89 2.95
C ASN A 247 -26.94 -6.22 1.65
N GLY A 248 -26.04 -6.84 0.89
CA GLY A 248 -25.54 -6.30 -0.37
C GLY A 248 -24.61 -5.07 -0.23
N TYR A 249 -23.99 -4.86 0.93
CA TYR A 249 -23.04 -3.78 1.15
C TYR A 249 -21.63 -4.10 0.63
N ILE A 250 -21.33 -5.39 0.50
CA ILE A 250 -20.12 -5.93 -0.15
C ILE A 250 -20.49 -7.07 -1.07
N SER A 251 -19.58 -7.50 -1.95
CA SER A 251 -19.77 -8.63 -2.88
C SER A 251 -19.02 -9.89 -2.39
N GLU A 252 -19.40 -11.06 -2.92
CA GLU A 252 -18.69 -12.31 -2.64
C GLU A 252 -17.20 -12.23 -3.05
N THR A 253 -16.91 -11.54 -4.15
CA THR A 253 -15.55 -11.37 -4.65
C THR A 253 -14.67 -10.54 -3.73
N ASP A 254 -15.23 -9.68 -2.87
CA ASP A 254 -14.48 -8.89 -1.91
C ASP A 254 -13.74 -9.77 -0.88
N PHE A 255 -14.25 -11.00 -0.60
CA PHE A 255 -13.58 -11.96 0.28
C PHE A 255 -12.24 -12.48 -0.27
N ALA A 256 -11.95 -12.29 -1.56
CA ALA A 256 -10.63 -12.55 -2.12
C ALA A 256 -9.57 -11.52 -1.72
N LEU A 257 -9.95 -10.38 -1.13
CA LEU A 257 -9.03 -9.33 -0.74
C LEU A 257 -8.24 -9.63 0.55
N TRP A 258 -8.68 -10.62 1.34
CA TRP A 258 -7.99 -11.04 2.57
C TRP A 258 -8.00 -12.54 2.74
N LYS A 259 -7.08 -13.03 3.56
CA LYS A 259 -7.01 -14.43 4.00
C LYS A 259 -7.02 -14.51 5.51
N VAL A 260 -7.88 -15.33 6.09
CA VAL A 260 -7.88 -15.68 7.52
C VAL A 260 -7.09 -16.97 7.71
N THR A 261 -6.18 -17.01 8.68
CA THR A 261 -5.43 -18.20 9.06
C THR A 261 -4.95 -18.14 10.52
N ASP A 262 -4.65 -19.29 11.11
CA ASP A 262 -3.97 -19.43 12.42
C ASP A 262 -2.58 -20.05 12.30
N SER A 263 -2.03 -20.10 11.08
CA SER A 263 -0.72 -20.64 10.74
C SER A 263 0.19 -19.54 10.19
N VAL A 264 1.37 -19.41 10.79
CA VAL A 264 2.43 -18.51 10.28
C VAL A 264 2.87 -18.93 8.89
N GLU A 265 2.98 -20.24 8.65
CA GLU A 265 3.35 -20.80 7.34
C GLU A 265 2.37 -20.38 6.26
N ASP A 266 1.07 -20.56 6.50
CA ASP A 266 0.02 -20.19 5.52
C ASP A 266 -0.04 -18.68 5.28
N ALA A 267 0.22 -17.87 6.32
CA ALA A 267 0.31 -16.42 6.20
C ALA A 267 1.47 -15.99 5.30
N MET A 268 2.62 -16.63 5.46
CA MET A 268 3.79 -16.40 4.62
C MET A 268 3.57 -16.87 3.19
N GLU A 269 3.03 -18.09 3.01
CA GLU A 269 2.75 -18.67 1.69
C GLU A 269 1.82 -17.75 0.89
N GLU A 270 0.79 -17.21 1.51
CA GLU A 270 -0.11 -16.22 0.89
C GLU A 270 0.65 -15.02 0.32
N ILE A 271 1.55 -14.44 1.11
CA ILE A 271 2.33 -13.26 0.71
C ILE A 271 3.36 -13.62 -0.36
N LEU A 272 4.08 -14.71 -0.19
CA LEU A 272 5.15 -15.11 -1.11
C LEU A 272 4.58 -15.56 -2.47
N THR A 273 3.48 -16.31 -2.45
CA THR A 273 2.79 -16.78 -3.65
C THR A 273 2.21 -15.62 -4.46
N PHE A 274 1.67 -14.59 -3.79
CA PHE A 274 1.18 -13.40 -4.47
C PHE A 274 2.25 -12.73 -5.34
N TYR A 275 3.49 -12.73 -4.91
CA TYR A 275 4.62 -12.13 -5.63
C TYR A 275 5.46 -13.12 -6.44
N LYS A 276 4.97 -14.35 -6.62
CA LYS A 276 5.70 -15.39 -7.34
C LYS A 276 5.92 -15.02 -8.81
N ASN A 277 4.87 -14.59 -9.49
CA ASN A 277 4.91 -14.12 -10.87
C ASN A 277 4.48 -12.64 -11.01
N PHE A 278 3.52 -12.20 -10.21
CA PHE A 278 3.07 -10.81 -10.21
C PHE A 278 4.16 -9.88 -9.70
N HIS A 279 4.47 -8.85 -10.49
CA HIS A 279 5.40 -7.79 -10.08
C HIS A 279 4.65 -6.54 -9.59
N SER A 280 3.84 -5.95 -10.45
CA SER A 280 3.10 -4.71 -10.19
C SER A 280 2.02 -4.50 -11.24
N TYR A 281 1.12 -3.57 -11.00
CA TYR A 281 0.22 -3.08 -12.04
C TYR A 281 0.12 -1.56 -12.04
N ARG A 282 -0.26 -1.00 -13.19
CA ARG A 282 -0.57 0.42 -13.35
C ARG A 282 -1.60 0.65 -14.44
N TYR A 283 -2.14 1.85 -14.46
CA TYR A 283 -3.00 2.30 -15.57
C TYR A 283 -2.26 3.28 -16.46
N VAL A 284 -2.39 3.08 -17.78
CA VAL A 284 -2.06 4.08 -18.79
C VAL A 284 -3.35 4.41 -19.56
N GLY A 285 -3.90 5.58 -19.33
CA GLY A 285 -5.25 5.89 -19.77
C GLY A 285 -6.28 4.93 -19.18
N ASP A 286 -7.06 4.25 -20.03
CA ASP A 286 -8.05 3.23 -19.63
C ASP A 286 -7.49 1.81 -19.61
N THR A 287 -6.24 1.60 -20.02
CA THR A 287 -5.61 0.30 -20.08
C THR A 287 -4.93 -0.04 -18.76
N LEU A 288 -5.29 -1.17 -18.19
CA LEU A 288 -4.58 -1.79 -17.08
C LEU A 288 -3.39 -2.59 -17.64
N ILE A 289 -2.23 -2.40 -17.04
CA ILE A 289 -0.99 -3.11 -17.35
C ILE A 289 -0.61 -3.90 -16.12
N ILE A 290 -0.60 -5.23 -16.19
CA ILE A 290 -0.13 -6.13 -15.15
C ILE A 290 1.23 -6.65 -15.57
N ARG A 291 2.30 -6.28 -14.83
CA ARG A 291 3.68 -6.72 -15.07
C ARG A 291 3.94 -8.01 -14.33
N LEU A 292 4.60 -8.95 -15.01
CA LEU A 292 4.86 -10.29 -14.54
C LEU A 292 6.35 -10.62 -14.65
N GLN A 293 6.82 -11.64 -13.90
CA GLN A 293 8.15 -12.21 -14.11
C GLN A 293 8.18 -13.07 -15.38
N HIS A 294 7.11 -13.81 -15.64
CA HIS A 294 6.95 -14.69 -16.79
C HIS A 294 5.59 -14.45 -17.46
N ALA A 295 5.60 -14.37 -18.79
CA ALA A 295 4.35 -14.25 -19.55
C ALA A 295 3.56 -15.58 -19.54
N PRO A 296 2.21 -15.55 -19.47
CA PRO A 296 1.42 -16.74 -19.70
C PRO A 296 1.61 -17.28 -21.12
N HIS A 297 1.59 -18.60 -21.28
CA HIS A 297 1.51 -19.23 -22.60
C HIS A 297 0.15 -18.94 -23.25
N HIS A 298 0.06 -19.15 -24.56
CA HIS A 298 -1.15 -18.85 -25.33
C HIS A 298 -2.41 -19.53 -24.77
N ASP A 299 -2.32 -20.81 -24.50
CA ASP A 299 -3.44 -21.61 -23.96
C ASP A 299 -3.87 -21.15 -22.56
N GLU A 300 -2.91 -20.73 -21.73
CA GLU A 300 -3.17 -20.19 -20.39
C GLU A 300 -3.85 -18.82 -20.47
N LEU A 301 -3.40 -17.99 -21.40
CA LEU A 301 -4.01 -16.67 -21.64
C LEU A 301 -5.44 -16.81 -22.19
N GLU A 302 -5.72 -17.81 -23.05
CA GLU A 302 -7.07 -18.12 -23.51
C GLU A 302 -7.98 -18.53 -22.35
N GLN A 303 -7.51 -19.39 -21.45
CA GLN A 303 -8.24 -19.78 -20.23
C GLN A 303 -8.52 -18.59 -19.31
N ILE A 304 -7.51 -17.75 -19.07
CA ILE A 304 -7.63 -16.53 -18.28
C ILE A 304 -8.66 -15.57 -18.92
N ASN A 305 -8.61 -15.39 -20.24
CA ASN A 305 -9.59 -14.56 -20.95
C ASN A 305 -11.02 -15.11 -20.83
N ALA A 306 -11.19 -16.42 -20.90
CA ALA A 306 -12.50 -17.05 -20.76
C ALA A 306 -13.05 -16.86 -19.34
N GLU A 307 -12.21 -17.05 -18.32
CA GLU A 307 -12.60 -16.98 -16.91
C GLU A 307 -12.85 -15.53 -16.43
N PHE A 308 -12.01 -14.57 -16.85
CA PHE A 308 -12.00 -13.19 -16.34
C PHE A 308 -12.51 -12.15 -17.36
N SER A 309 -13.29 -12.57 -18.37
CA SER A 309 -13.88 -11.69 -19.38
C SER A 309 -14.78 -10.58 -18.79
N ASP A 310 -15.32 -10.82 -17.61
CA ASP A 310 -16.14 -9.87 -16.83
C ASP A 310 -15.37 -8.64 -16.39
N LEU A 311 -14.04 -8.69 -16.25
CA LEU A 311 -13.17 -7.56 -15.94
C LEU A 311 -12.89 -6.67 -17.16
N VAL A 312 -13.02 -7.19 -18.37
CA VAL A 312 -12.65 -6.51 -19.61
C VAL A 312 -13.78 -5.60 -20.07
N LYS A 313 -13.45 -4.33 -20.34
CA LYS A 313 -14.39 -3.34 -20.85
C LYS A 313 -14.60 -3.48 -22.35
N GLU A 314 -13.54 -3.76 -23.10
CA GLU A 314 -13.48 -3.83 -24.56
C GLU A 314 -12.26 -4.65 -24.99
N GLY A 315 -12.39 -5.52 -25.99
CA GLY A 315 -11.33 -6.39 -26.48
C GLY A 315 -11.09 -7.60 -25.59
N SER A 316 -9.84 -8.00 -25.44
CA SER A 316 -9.37 -9.13 -24.64
C SER A 316 -8.12 -8.77 -23.86
N MET A 317 -7.69 -9.66 -22.96
CA MET A 317 -6.38 -9.58 -22.32
C MET A 317 -5.32 -10.09 -23.29
N GLU A 318 -4.23 -9.35 -23.42
CA GLU A 318 -3.15 -9.66 -24.36
C GLU A 318 -1.79 -9.51 -23.68
N VAL A 319 -0.81 -10.37 -24.06
CA VAL A 319 0.59 -10.13 -23.76
C VAL A 319 1.09 -9.04 -24.70
N SER A 320 1.71 -8.00 -24.18
CA SER A 320 2.14 -6.86 -25.01
C SER A 320 3.55 -6.40 -24.68
N GLU A 321 4.14 -5.66 -25.62
CA GLU A 321 5.31 -4.84 -25.38
C GLU A 321 4.97 -3.63 -24.49
N PRO A 322 5.95 -2.93 -23.91
CA PRO A 322 5.72 -1.69 -23.16
C PRO A 322 4.89 -0.68 -23.94
N LEU A 323 3.85 -0.15 -23.28
CA LEU A 323 3.01 0.87 -23.91
C LEU A 323 3.69 2.24 -23.93
N PRO A 324 3.40 3.10 -24.93
CA PRO A 324 3.85 4.47 -24.94
C PRO A 324 3.47 5.19 -23.64
N GLY A 325 4.44 5.78 -22.96
CA GLY A 325 4.23 6.43 -21.64
C GLY A 325 4.64 5.59 -20.44
N GLU A 326 5.01 4.31 -20.62
CA GLU A 326 5.72 3.58 -19.59
C GLU A 326 7.21 3.98 -19.58
N ARG A 327 7.79 4.13 -18.39
CA ARG A 327 9.20 4.50 -18.20
C ARG A 327 9.97 3.50 -17.35
N GLU A 328 9.26 2.62 -16.66
CA GLU A 328 9.80 1.69 -15.67
C GLU A 328 9.50 0.25 -16.05
N TYR A 329 10.40 -0.67 -15.67
CA TYR A 329 10.23 -2.13 -15.84
C TYR A 329 9.93 -2.53 -17.28
N LEU A 330 10.59 -1.88 -18.26
CA LEU A 330 10.36 -2.10 -19.69
C LEU A 330 10.75 -3.51 -20.15
N ASN A 331 11.58 -4.18 -19.39
CA ASN A 331 12.04 -5.55 -19.63
C ASN A 331 11.10 -6.64 -19.12
N LEU A 332 10.10 -6.30 -18.29
CA LEU A 332 9.17 -7.29 -17.77
C LEU A 332 8.06 -7.58 -18.79
N PRO A 333 7.68 -8.86 -18.97
CA PRO A 333 6.46 -9.20 -19.70
C PRO A 333 5.21 -8.65 -18.99
N ARG A 334 4.17 -8.42 -19.75
CA ARG A 334 2.94 -7.83 -19.23
C ARG A 334 1.70 -8.32 -19.93
N VAL A 335 0.62 -8.42 -19.15
CA VAL A 335 -0.74 -8.61 -19.65
C VAL A 335 -1.44 -7.26 -19.58
N THR A 336 -2.06 -6.86 -20.70
CA THR A 336 -2.74 -5.58 -20.85
C THR A 336 -4.17 -5.75 -21.30
N PHE A 337 -5.09 -4.94 -20.79
CA PHE A 337 -6.48 -4.87 -21.23
C PHE A 337 -7.18 -3.60 -20.77
N LYS A 338 -8.27 -3.24 -21.41
CA LYS A 338 -9.15 -2.16 -20.97
C LYS A 338 -9.99 -2.64 -19.79
N HIS A 339 -9.63 -2.23 -18.59
CA HIS A 339 -10.30 -2.65 -17.35
C HIS A 339 -11.56 -1.82 -17.07
N LYS A 340 -12.62 -2.47 -16.57
CA LYS A 340 -13.87 -1.80 -16.18
C LYS A 340 -13.73 -0.90 -14.95
N ARG A 341 -12.59 -0.92 -14.24
CA ARG A 341 -12.29 -0.16 -13.02
C ARG A 341 -13.30 -0.38 -11.90
N ARG A 342 -13.72 -1.62 -11.74
CA ARG A 342 -14.63 -2.10 -10.70
C ARG A 342 -14.28 -3.55 -10.38
N ASP A 343 -14.78 -4.05 -9.25
CA ASP A 343 -14.59 -5.43 -8.81
C ASP A 343 -13.11 -5.81 -8.62
N TYR A 344 -12.46 -5.13 -7.69
CA TYR A 344 -11.04 -5.35 -7.39
C TYR A 344 -10.79 -6.68 -6.66
N GLY A 345 -11.81 -7.27 -6.01
CA GLY A 345 -11.75 -8.65 -5.54
C GLY A 345 -11.58 -9.63 -6.69
N ARG A 346 -12.34 -9.43 -7.77
CA ARG A 346 -12.19 -10.23 -9.00
C ARG A 346 -10.83 -9.99 -9.68
N LEU A 347 -10.32 -8.76 -9.64
CA LEU A 347 -8.97 -8.44 -10.11
C LEU A 347 -7.89 -9.14 -9.27
N ARG A 348 -8.09 -9.25 -7.95
CA ARG A 348 -7.21 -10.04 -7.09
C ARG A 348 -7.18 -11.51 -7.54
N MET A 349 -8.34 -12.13 -7.82
CA MET A 349 -8.41 -13.49 -8.31
C MET A 349 -7.70 -13.67 -9.66
N LEU A 350 -7.77 -12.68 -10.56
CA LEU A 350 -6.97 -12.68 -11.80
C LEU A 350 -5.46 -12.68 -11.52
N ILE A 351 -5.00 -11.87 -10.57
CA ILE A 351 -3.58 -11.85 -10.19
C ILE A 351 -3.16 -13.21 -9.63
N ASP A 352 -4.00 -13.84 -8.81
CA ASP A 352 -3.73 -15.18 -8.28
C ASP A 352 -3.66 -16.24 -9.40
N ALA A 353 -4.54 -16.17 -10.39
CA ALA A 353 -4.47 -17.04 -11.58
C ALA A 353 -3.18 -16.81 -12.40
N LEU A 354 -2.76 -15.56 -12.57
CA LEU A 354 -1.51 -15.21 -13.24
C LEU A 354 -0.26 -15.68 -12.46
N ASN A 355 -0.37 -15.90 -11.15
CA ASN A 355 0.70 -16.48 -10.33
C ASN A 355 0.82 -18.00 -10.48
N GLN A 356 -0.16 -18.66 -11.11
CA GLN A 356 -0.17 -20.12 -11.33
C GLN A 356 0.26 -20.55 -12.74
N VAL A 357 0.60 -19.61 -13.63
CA VAL A 357 1.06 -19.92 -14.99
C VAL A 357 2.39 -20.69 -14.99
N LYS A 358 2.60 -21.54 -16.01
CA LYS A 358 3.81 -22.35 -16.14
C LYS A 358 5.04 -21.48 -16.30
N GLY A 359 6.06 -21.76 -15.50
CA GLY A 359 7.31 -20.96 -15.48
C GLY A 359 7.31 -19.86 -14.42
N ALA A 360 6.23 -19.72 -13.67
CA ALA A 360 6.15 -18.85 -12.51
C ALA A 360 6.75 -19.48 -11.24
#